data_a6ab4a835ac2d10bf750a6dedda892ac
#
_entry.id   a6ab4a835ac2d10bf750a6dedda892ac
#
_cell.length_a   1.000
_cell.length_b   1.000
_cell.length_c   1.000
_cell.angle_alpha   90.00
_cell.angle_beta   90.00
_cell.angle_gamma   90.00
#
_symmetry.space_group_name_H-M   'P 1'
#
loop_
_entity.id
_entity.type
_entity.pdbx_description
1 polymer ?
#
loop_
_entity_poly.entity_id
_entity_poly.type
_entity_poly.pdbx_seq_one_letter_code
_entity_poly.pdbx_strand_id
1 'polypeptide(L)'
;MQLTSDQLTESKPVHPLDLGSLRAALQALANALDIVSSPEFSAVDLRWRDTLVAGVVQHFESTFELCWKMLKRQLEREVPSPSELDGPSYRELFRLGYQRGLIPAVEPWFEFRELRNITAHTYSREKADKVAAGAHALLAAAKALLSAIESRNHV
;
A
#
# COMPACT_ATOMS: atom_id res chain seq x y z
N MET A 1 -43.77 36.29 -2.46
CA MET A 1 -43.03 35.20 -3.07
C MET A 1 -41.80 35.00 -2.24
N GLN A 2 -41.85 34.01 -1.34
CA GLN A 2 -40.73 33.67 -0.49
C GLN A 2 -40.02 32.47 -1.10
N LEU A 3 -38.79 32.71 -1.54
CA LEU A 3 -37.86 31.65 -1.91
C LEU A 3 -37.30 31.10 -0.61
N THR A 4 -37.72 29.91 -0.27
CA THR A 4 -37.15 29.17 0.83
C THR A 4 -35.79 28.64 0.41
N SER A 5 -34.78 29.28 0.94
CA SER A 5 -33.40 28.77 0.93
C SER A 5 -33.29 27.67 1.93
N ASP A 6 -33.43 26.44 1.50
CA ASP A 6 -33.00 25.29 2.29
C ASP A 6 -32.58 24.19 1.34
N GLN A 7 -31.50 24.44 0.67
CA GLN A 7 -30.62 23.38 0.22
C GLN A 7 -29.30 23.53 0.96
N LEU A 8 -29.38 23.38 2.27
CA LEU A 8 -28.22 22.97 3.03
C LEU A 8 -27.86 21.60 2.48
N THR A 9 -26.86 21.57 1.63
CA THR A 9 -26.16 20.33 1.33
C THR A 9 -25.71 19.76 2.65
N GLU A 10 -26.49 18.85 3.22
CA GLU A 10 -26.03 18.01 4.30
C GLU A 10 -24.76 17.33 3.78
N SER A 11 -23.62 17.86 4.16
CA SER A 11 -22.37 17.17 3.97
C SER A 11 -22.47 15.87 4.73
N LYS A 12 -22.61 14.77 3.99
CA LYS A 12 -22.61 13.43 4.52
C LYS A 12 -21.45 13.32 5.52
N PRO A 13 -21.67 12.85 6.74
CA PRO A 13 -20.59 12.75 7.71
C PRO A 13 -19.45 11.93 7.08
N VAL A 14 -18.29 12.55 6.95
CA VAL A 14 -17.11 11.89 6.41
C VAL A 14 -16.60 10.96 7.50
N HIS A 15 -16.95 9.67 7.38
CA HIS A 15 -16.42 8.66 8.28
C HIS A 15 -14.89 8.58 8.14
N PRO A 16 -14.15 8.35 9.24
CA PRO A 16 -12.71 8.11 9.16
C PRO A 16 -12.41 6.97 8.20
N LEU A 17 -11.30 7.09 7.48
CA LEU A 17 -10.84 6.01 6.61
C LEU A 17 -10.41 4.82 7.48
N ASP A 18 -10.96 3.63 7.18
CA ASP A 18 -10.56 2.41 7.90
C ASP A 18 -9.19 1.93 7.41
N LEU A 19 -8.19 2.07 8.27
CA LEU A 19 -6.80 1.70 8.01
C LEU A 19 -6.41 0.37 8.69
N GLY A 20 -7.37 -0.31 9.30
CA GLY A 20 -7.13 -1.55 10.06
C GLY A 20 -6.48 -2.65 9.22
N SER A 21 -6.97 -2.87 8.00
CA SER A 21 -6.40 -3.87 7.08
C SER A 21 -4.96 -3.55 6.68
N LEU A 22 -4.66 -2.28 6.43
CA LEU A 22 -3.29 -1.87 6.11
C LEU A 22 -2.35 -2.07 7.29
N ARG A 23 -2.76 -1.70 8.50
CA ARG A 23 -1.96 -1.93 9.71
C ARG A 23 -1.67 -3.40 9.92
N ALA A 24 -2.68 -4.27 9.76
CA ALA A 24 -2.53 -5.72 9.88
C ALA A 24 -1.57 -6.28 8.82
N ALA A 25 -1.67 -5.82 7.57
CA ALA A 25 -0.78 -6.23 6.50
C ALA A 25 0.68 -5.83 6.76
N LEU A 26 0.91 -4.62 7.28
CA LEU A 26 2.24 -4.16 7.66
C LEU A 26 2.83 -5.01 8.78
N GLN A 27 2.04 -5.36 9.77
CA GLN A 27 2.50 -6.22 10.86
C GLN A 27 2.86 -7.62 10.35
N ALA A 28 2.04 -8.20 9.47
CA ALA A 28 2.31 -9.51 8.88
C ALA A 28 3.58 -9.49 8.02
N LEU A 29 3.78 -8.46 7.21
CA LEU A 29 5.00 -8.29 6.42
C LEU A 29 6.22 -8.12 7.32
N ALA A 30 6.14 -7.31 8.36
CA ALA A 30 7.23 -7.12 9.32
C ALA A 30 7.61 -8.44 10.00
N ASN A 31 6.63 -9.23 10.43
CA ASN A 31 6.89 -10.54 11.06
C ASN A 31 7.57 -11.50 10.08
N ALA A 32 7.11 -11.56 8.84
CA ALA A 32 7.70 -12.43 7.81
C ALA A 32 9.16 -12.01 7.51
N LEU A 33 9.43 -10.72 7.44
CA LEU A 33 10.78 -10.20 7.23
C LEU A 33 11.69 -10.47 8.43
N ASP A 34 11.21 -10.37 9.65
CA ASP A 34 11.98 -10.71 10.84
C ASP A 34 12.40 -12.19 10.82
N ILE A 35 11.52 -13.09 10.39
CA ILE A 35 11.82 -14.51 10.29
C ILE A 35 12.94 -14.76 9.27
N VAL A 36 12.80 -14.25 8.05
CA VAL A 36 13.78 -14.51 6.98
C VAL A 36 15.09 -13.73 7.17
N SER A 37 15.10 -12.73 8.03
CA SER A 37 16.30 -11.99 8.41
C SER A 37 16.98 -12.54 9.67
N SER A 38 16.37 -13.53 10.33
CA SER A 38 16.91 -14.11 11.55
C SER A 38 18.12 -15.01 11.24
N PRO A 39 19.07 -15.18 12.19
CA PRO A 39 20.18 -16.10 12.03
C PRO A 39 19.74 -17.55 11.82
N GLU A 40 18.63 -17.95 12.41
CA GLU A 40 18.06 -19.29 12.33
C GLU A 40 17.60 -19.62 10.90
N PHE A 41 17.21 -18.63 10.12
CA PHE A 41 16.74 -18.82 8.74
C PHE A 41 17.82 -19.42 7.83
N SER A 42 19.08 -19.07 8.03
CA SER A 42 20.17 -19.63 7.22
C SER A 42 20.42 -21.12 7.48
N ALA A 43 19.96 -21.64 8.62
CA ALA A 43 20.14 -23.02 9.03
C ALA A 43 18.95 -23.94 8.68
N VAL A 44 17.83 -23.39 8.18
CA VAL A 44 16.64 -24.20 7.86
C VAL A 44 16.81 -24.97 6.56
N ASP A 45 16.10 -26.09 6.45
CA ASP A 45 16.01 -26.90 5.23
C ASP A 45 15.46 -26.04 4.06
N LEU A 46 15.93 -26.34 2.86
CA LEU A 46 15.54 -25.59 1.65
C LEU A 46 14.03 -25.52 1.43
N ARG A 47 13.29 -26.59 1.78
CA ARG A 47 11.82 -26.58 1.65
C ARG A 47 11.17 -25.55 2.56
N TRP A 48 11.66 -25.44 3.79
CA TRP A 48 11.18 -24.44 4.75
C TRP A 48 11.56 -23.03 4.30
N ARG A 49 12.79 -22.89 3.81
CA ARG A 49 13.29 -21.63 3.27
C ARG A 49 12.40 -21.12 2.15
N ASP A 50 12.10 -21.97 1.17
CA ASP A 50 11.27 -21.59 0.02
C ASP A 50 9.83 -21.22 0.47
N THR A 51 9.28 -21.94 1.43
CA THR A 51 7.96 -21.66 1.99
C THR A 51 7.91 -20.33 2.74
N LEU A 52 8.93 -20.04 3.53
CA LEU A 52 9.02 -18.77 4.27
C LEU A 52 9.22 -17.59 3.34
N VAL A 53 10.04 -17.71 2.31
CA VAL A 53 10.23 -16.67 1.28
C VAL A 53 8.94 -16.47 0.49
N ALA A 54 8.21 -17.52 0.15
CA ALA A 54 6.91 -17.42 -0.51
C ALA A 54 5.90 -16.65 0.36
N GLY A 55 5.97 -16.80 1.67
CA GLY A 55 5.18 -16.00 2.62
C GLY A 55 5.50 -14.51 2.54
N VAL A 56 6.77 -14.15 2.46
CA VAL A 56 7.20 -12.75 2.26
C VAL A 56 6.63 -12.20 0.96
N VAL A 57 6.71 -12.94 -0.12
CA VAL A 57 6.17 -12.54 -1.44
C VAL A 57 4.67 -12.27 -1.34
N GLN A 58 3.92 -13.16 -0.71
CA GLN A 58 2.47 -13.01 -0.54
C GLN A 58 2.13 -11.75 0.28
N HIS A 59 2.84 -11.51 1.37
CA HIS A 59 2.63 -10.32 2.19
C HIS A 59 3.07 -9.04 1.46
N PHE A 60 4.09 -9.11 0.63
CA PHE A 60 4.46 -8.01 -0.27
C PHE A 60 3.29 -7.64 -1.19
N GLU A 61 2.73 -8.62 -1.89
CA GLU A 61 1.60 -8.39 -2.80
C GLU A 61 0.40 -7.78 -2.09
N SER A 62 0.01 -8.36 -0.96
CA SER A 62 -1.13 -7.89 -0.16
C SER A 62 -0.91 -6.46 0.35
N THR A 63 0.29 -6.17 0.84
CA THR A 63 0.64 -4.84 1.34
C THR A 63 0.62 -3.80 0.23
N PHE A 64 1.21 -4.11 -0.92
CA PHE A 64 1.21 -3.20 -2.07
C PHE A 64 -0.22 -2.89 -2.53
N GLU A 65 -1.07 -3.91 -2.67
CA GLU A 65 -2.48 -3.74 -3.06
C GLU A 65 -3.24 -2.84 -2.08
N LEU A 66 -3.05 -3.04 -0.79
CA LEU A 66 -3.69 -2.21 0.22
C LEU A 66 -3.17 -0.77 0.22
N CYS A 67 -1.88 -0.57 -0.02
CA CYS A 67 -1.29 0.77 -0.09
C CYS A 67 -1.91 1.61 -1.19
N TRP A 68 -1.97 1.10 -2.42
CA TRP A 68 -2.52 1.91 -3.51
C TRP A 68 -4.03 2.12 -3.36
N LYS A 69 -4.76 1.14 -2.82
CA LYS A 69 -6.20 1.29 -2.54
C LYS A 69 -6.46 2.36 -1.47
N MET A 70 -5.68 2.37 -0.41
CA MET A 70 -5.81 3.39 0.64
C MET A 70 -5.37 4.77 0.15
N LEU A 71 -4.32 4.84 -0.65
CA LEU A 71 -3.91 6.08 -1.31
C LEU A 71 -5.03 6.62 -2.19
N LYS A 72 -5.62 5.78 -3.02
CA LYS A 72 -6.74 6.17 -3.88
C LYS A 72 -7.92 6.69 -3.07
N ARG A 73 -8.32 5.98 -2.02
CA ARG A 73 -9.42 6.40 -1.14
C ARG A 73 -9.14 7.74 -0.47
N GLN A 74 -7.91 7.95 -0.01
CA GLN A 74 -7.53 9.23 0.57
C GLN A 74 -7.59 10.35 -0.45
N LEU A 75 -7.09 10.13 -1.67
CA LEU A 75 -7.14 11.11 -2.75
C LEU A 75 -8.57 11.43 -3.17
N GLU A 76 -9.47 10.44 -3.21
CA GLU A 76 -10.89 10.64 -3.49
C GLU A 76 -11.54 11.60 -2.49
N ARG A 77 -11.04 11.65 -1.27
CA ARG A 77 -11.52 12.56 -0.22
C ARG A 77 -10.97 13.97 -0.34
N GLU A 78 -9.85 14.14 -1.02
CA GLU A 78 -9.13 15.42 -1.13
C GLU A 78 -9.35 16.15 -2.45
N VAL A 79 -9.82 15.45 -3.49
CA VAL A 79 -10.02 16.05 -4.80
C VAL A 79 -11.48 16.51 -4.99
N PRO A 80 -11.74 17.57 -5.79
CA PRO A 80 -13.09 18.06 -6.03
C PRO A 80 -13.99 17.08 -6.78
N SER A 81 -13.42 16.25 -7.65
CA SER A 81 -14.15 15.29 -8.48
C SER A 81 -13.59 13.88 -8.32
N PRO A 82 -14.03 13.13 -7.29
CA PRO A 82 -13.50 11.79 -7.01
C PRO A 82 -13.62 10.81 -8.19
N SER A 83 -14.63 10.94 -9.03
CA SER A 83 -14.82 10.08 -10.20
C SER A 83 -13.70 10.19 -11.24
N GLU A 84 -12.95 11.27 -11.24
CA GLU A 84 -11.77 11.43 -12.11
C GLU A 84 -10.65 10.45 -11.75
N LEU A 85 -10.67 9.88 -10.55
CA LEU A 85 -9.68 8.90 -10.09
C LEU A 85 -9.99 7.46 -10.53
N ASP A 86 -11.12 7.22 -11.15
CA ASP A 86 -11.51 5.86 -11.58
C ASP A 86 -10.77 5.41 -12.86
N GLY A 87 -10.30 6.35 -13.67
CA GLY A 87 -9.58 6.08 -14.91
C GLY A 87 -8.05 6.13 -14.84
N PRO A 88 -7.41 6.84 -13.88
CA PRO A 88 -5.96 6.97 -13.84
C PRO A 88 -5.22 5.67 -13.69
N SER A 89 -4.06 5.57 -14.36
CA SER A 89 -3.09 4.49 -14.16
C SER A 89 -2.47 4.57 -12.76
N TYR A 90 -1.80 3.48 -12.33
CA TYR A 90 -1.00 3.49 -11.10
C TYR A 90 0.01 4.62 -11.06
N ARG A 91 0.68 4.90 -12.20
CA ARG A 91 1.67 5.98 -12.29
C ARG A 91 1.05 7.34 -12.00
N GLU A 92 -0.11 7.61 -12.58
CA GLU A 92 -0.83 8.87 -12.36
C GLU A 92 -1.31 9.01 -10.92
N LEU A 93 -1.79 7.91 -10.34
CA LEU A 93 -2.24 7.88 -8.95
C LEU A 93 -1.09 8.20 -7.98
N PHE A 94 0.07 7.56 -8.16
CA PHE A 94 1.24 7.82 -7.32
C PHE A 94 1.81 9.23 -7.53
N ARG A 95 1.79 9.76 -8.76
CA ARG A 95 2.18 11.14 -9.02
C ARG A 95 1.26 12.13 -8.30
N LEU A 96 -0.03 11.87 -8.30
CA LEU A 96 -0.99 12.69 -7.57
C LEU A 96 -0.74 12.60 -6.05
N GLY A 97 -0.48 11.40 -5.55
CA GLY A 97 -0.10 11.19 -4.14
C GLY A 97 1.16 11.98 -3.75
N TYR A 98 2.14 12.03 -4.63
CA TYR A 98 3.34 12.85 -4.44
C TYR A 98 3.01 14.35 -4.45
N GLN A 99 2.25 14.81 -5.44
CA GLN A 99 1.85 16.22 -5.53
C GLN A 99 1.06 16.70 -4.32
N ARG A 100 0.28 15.79 -3.72
CA ARG A 100 -0.52 16.08 -2.53
C ARG A 100 0.24 15.85 -1.21
N GLY A 101 1.49 15.46 -1.27
CA GLY A 101 2.33 15.27 -0.09
C GLY A 101 2.06 14.00 0.72
N LEU A 102 1.38 13.01 0.14
CA LEU A 102 1.11 11.74 0.80
C LEU A 102 2.27 10.74 0.69
N ILE A 103 3.09 10.87 -0.33
CA ILE A 103 4.33 10.10 -0.50
C ILE A 103 5.49 11.04 -0.84
N PRO A 104 6.71 10.76 -0.35
CA PRO A 104 7.85 11.64 -0.58
C PRO A 104 8.52 11.49 -1.96
N ALA A 105 8.28 10.37 -2.64
CA ALA A 105 8.84 10.07 -3.96
C ALA A 105 7.98 9.05 -4.68
N VAL A 106 7.95 9.08 -6.01
CA VAL A 106 7.15 8.15 -6.83
C VAL A 106 7.95 6.92 -7.27
N GLU A 107 9.26 7.04 -7.47
CA GLU A 107 10.11 6.01 -8.04
C GLU A 107 10.06 4.69 -7.27
N PRO A 108 10.13 4.67 -5.92
CA PRO A 108 10.02 3.42 -5.17
C PRO A 108 8.72 2.67 -5.45
N TRP A 109 7.61 3.38 -5.61
CA TRP A 109 6.30 2.78 -5.85
C TRP A 109 6.19 2.17 -7.24
N PHE A 110 6.86 2.74 -8.24
CA PHE A 110 6.95 2.15 -9.57
C PHE A 110 7.76 0.86 -9.53
N GLU A 111 8.84 0.82 -8.76
CA GLU A 111 9.65 -0.39 -8.56
C GLU A 111 8.86 -1.48 -7.82
N PHE A 112 8.09 -1.14 -6.80
CA PHE A 112 7.23 -2.09 -6.09
C PHE A 112 6.20 -2.72 -7.02
N ARG A 113 5.61 -1.94 -7.90
CA ARG A 113 4.68 -2.45 -8.90
C ARG A 113 5.35 -3.44 -9.86
N GLU A 114 6.55 -3.14 -10.30
CA GLU A 114 7.34 -4.04 -11.15
C GLU A 114 7.59 -5.38 -10.44
N LEU A 115 8.00 -5.34 -9.18
CA LEU A 115 8.21 -6.53 -8.36
C LEU A 115 6.91 -7.33 -8.18
N ARG A 116 5.81 -6.65 -7.95
CA ARG A 116 4.50 -7.30 -7.84
C ARG A 116 4.12 -8.01 -9.13
N ASN A 117 4.40 -7.43 -10.28
CA ASN A 117 4.11 -8.03 -11.58
C ASN A 117 4.97 -9.27 -11.88
N ILE A 118 6.19 -9.32 -11.39
CA ILE A 118 7.10 -10.46 -11.55
C ILE A 118 6.50 -11.74 -10.93
N THR A 119 5.78 -11.62 -9.81
CA THR A 119 5.21 -12.78 -9.10
C THR A 119 3.93 -13.32 -9.71
N ALA A 120 3.28 -12.56 -10.60
CA ALA A 120 1.95 -12.88 -11.11
C ALA A 120 1.91 -14.09 -12.06
N HIS A 121 3.01 -14.49 -12.70
CA HIS A 121 2.97 -15.41 -13.82
C HIS A 121 3.83 -16.67 -13.69
N THR A 122 4.83 -16.71 -12.85
CA THR A 122 5.69 -17.89 -12.74
C THR A 122 6.39 -17.94 -11.39
N TYR A 123 6.20 -19.02 -10.64
CA TYR A 123 7.00 -19.26 -9.44
C TYR A 123 8.42 -19.66 -9.85
N SER A 124 9.40 -18.90 -9.39
CA SER A 124 10.80 -19.30 -9.40
C SER A 124 11.46 -18.76 -8.14
N ARG A 125 12.44 -19.52 -7.63
CA ARG A 125 13.20 -19.11 -6.43
C ARG A 125 13.89 -17.76 -6.65
N GLU A 126 14.49 -17.57 -7.82
CA GLU A 126 15.17 -16.33 -8.19
C GLU A 126 14.23 -15.13 -8.14
N LYS A 127 13.03 -15.26 -8.70
CA LYS A 127 12.03 -14.18 -8.68
C LYS A 127 11.50 -13.93 -7.26
N ALA A 128 11.25 -14.97 -6.50
CA ALA A 128 10.83 -14.86 -5.11
C ALA A 128 11.89 -14.15 -4.26
N ASP A 129 13.16 -14.49 -4.41
CA ASP A 129 14.28 -13.82 -3.73
C ASP A 129 14.39 -12.35 -4.10
N LYS A 130 14.15 -12.01 -5.37
CA LYS A 130 14.16 -10.62 -5.83
C LYS A 130 13.05 -9.79 -5.19
N VAL A 131 11.85 -10.33 -5.09
CA VAL A 131 10.73 -9.66 -4.42
C VAL A 131 10.98 -9.53 -2.92
N ALA A 132 11.47 -10.59 -2.29
CA ALA A 132 11.82 -10.58 -0.87
C ALA A 132 12.89 -9.53 -0.55
N ALA A 133 13.88 -9.35 -1.43
CA ALA A 133 14.90 -8.32 -1.29
C ALA A 133 14.31 -6.89 -1.30
N GLY A 134 13.24 -6.67 -2.07
CA GLY A 134 12.55 -5.39 -2.12
C GLY A 134 11.54 -5.14 -1.01
N ALA A 135 11.22 -6.16 -0.23
CA ALA A 135 10.12 -6.10 0.76
C ALA A 135 10.43 -5.17 1.95
N HIS A 136 11.67 -5.03 2.36
CA HIS A 136 12.06 -4.08 3.41
C HIS A 136 11.79 -2.63 2.99
N ALA A 137 12.09 -2.29 1.75
CA ALA A 137 11.82 -0.97 1.19
C ALA A 137 10.31 -0.69 1.12
N LEU A 138 9.51 -1.69 0.72
CA LEU A 138 8.05 -1.56 0.73
C LEU A 138 7.53 -1.33 2.15
N LEU A 139 8.01 -2.09 3.13
CA LEU A 139 7.58 -1.93 4.53
C LEU A 139 7.82 -0.50 5.02
N ALA A 140 8.99 0.05 4.76
CA ALA A 140 9.33 1.42 5.15
C ALA A 140 8.45 2.46 4.44
N ALA A 141 8.27 2.33 3.13
CA ALA A 141 7.43 3.23 2.33
C ALA A 141 5.95 3.15 2.73
N ALA A 142 5.46 1.95 3.01
CA ALA A 142 4.07 1.73 3.43
C ALA A 142 3.80 2.29 4.83
N LYS A 143 4.75 2.19 5.75
CA LYS A 143 4.66 2.84 7.08
C LYS A 143 4.58 4.36 6.95
N ALA A 144 5.38 4.94 6.08
CA ALA A 144 5.35 6.38 5.82
C ALA A 144 4.01 6.82 5.20
N LEU A 145 3.48 6.05 4.26
CA LEU A 145 2.17 6.31 3.67
C LEU A 145 1.06 6.21 4.72
N LEU A 146 1.06 5.18 5.54
CA LEU A 146 0.09 5.03 6.64
C LEU A 146 0.12 6.24 7.57
N SER A 147 1.29 6.68 8.00
CA SER A 147 1.45 7.85 8.86
C SER A 147 0.92 9.13 8.19
N ALA A 148 1.19 9.31 6.91
CA ALA A 148 0.70 10.46 6.16
C ALA A 148 -0.84 10.47 6.07
N ILE A 149 -1.44 9.33 5.80
CA ILE A 149 -2.90 9.20 5.75
C ILE A 149 -3.51 9.42 7.14
N GLU A 150 -2.93 8.82 8.18
CA GLU A 150 -3.39 9.03 9.56
C GLU A 150 -3.39 10.51 9.94
N SER A 151 -2.32 11.23 9.60
CA SER A 151 -2.20 12.67 9.88
C SER A 151 -3.30 13.49 9.21
N ARG A 152 -3.76 13.08 8.03
CA ARG A 152 -4.84 13.75 7.29
C ARG A 152 -6.24 13.45 7.85
N ASN A 153 -6.38 12.38 8.63
CA ASN A 153 -7.65 11.90 9.17
C ASN A 153 -7.82 12.19 10.67
N HIS A 154 -6.85 12.86 11.29
CA HIS A 154 -7.03 13.40 12.63
C HIS A 154 -7.89 14.65 12.59
N VAL A 155 -8.95 14.59 13.33
CA VAL A 155 -9.85 15.72 13.57
C VAL A 155 -9.48 16.39 14.89
#